data_aa8bd8b07871332f3d80d92fd41f631f
#
_entry.id   aa8bd8b07871332f3d80d92fd41f631f
#
_cell.length_a   1.000
_cell.length_b   1.000
_cell.length_c   1.000
_cell.angle_alpha   90.00
_cell.angle_beta   90.00
_cell.angle_gamma   90.00
#
_symmetry.space_group_name_H-M   'P 1'
#
loop_
_entity.id
_entity.type
_entity.pdbx_description
1 polymer ?
#
loop_
_entity_poly.entity_id
_entity_poly.type
_entity_poly.pdbx_seq_one_letter_code
_entity_poly.pdbx_strand_id
1 'polypeptide(L)'
;IFHTSDKKVWDFVNSIVEFNRYINSPIANYKGKLYNLPFNMNTFYQIWGVTTPAEAIAKIETQKAEAIARMKADGVNKPRNLEEQALILIGRDIYEILIKGYTEKQWGRRCTDLPAFIINRLPVRLVFDNNYFNDKYQGIPVGGYNKLIEGLLDGIEILTNTDFFIERTKWEKLAKKIVFTGKIDEFYNYKLGKLEYRTVHFEEKIYDIANYQGNAVINYTEKDIPYTRIIEHKHFEMFGADINKYSKTIISKEYSMEWMEGMDPYYPINDERNNILAEQYRSLGAQELNVIFGGRLAEYKYYDMAPIIKKVMNYTWKIGL
;
A
#
# COMPACT_ATOMS: atom_id res chain seq x y z
N ILE A 1 -2.89 -5.46 6.22
CA ILE A 1 -2.17 -5.95 7.40
C ILE A 1 -1.83 -4.77 8.27
N PHE A 2 -2.15 -4.84 9.55
CA PHE A 2 -1.74 -3.83 10.50
C PHE A 2 -0.30 -4.08 10.94
N HIS A 3 0.54 -3.05 10.90
CA HIS A 3 1.93 -3.12 11.35
C HIS A 3 2.40 -1.78 11.90
N THR A 4 3.24 -1.81 12.92
CA THR A 4 3.82 -0.61 13.54
C THR A 4 4.98 -0.94 14.46
N SER A 5 5.92 -0.02 14.61
CA SER A 5 6.92 -0.06 15.69
C SER A 5 6.52 0.82 16.89
N ASP A 6 5.42 1.57 16.78
CA ASP A 6 4.90 2.43 17.84
C ASP A 6 4.04 1.62 18.82
N LYS A 7 4.59 1.40 20.03
CA LYS A 7 3.91 0.63 21.07
C LYS A 7 2.58 1.27 21.50
N LYS A 8 2.47 2.60 21.52
CA LYS A 8 1.22 3.26 21.93
C LYS A 8 0.10 3.00 20.95
N VAL A 9 0.40 3.04 19.64
CA VAL A 9 -0.57 2.73 18.60
C VAL A 9 -0.95 1.25 18.65
N TRP A 10 0.02 0.36 18.85
CA TRP A 10 -0.23 -1.07 18.96
C TRP A 10 -1.11 -1.40 20.17
N ASP A 11 -0.78 -0.88 21.35
CA ASP A 11 -1.56 -1.09 22.57
C ASP A 11 -2.98 -0.55 22.42
N PHE A 12 -3.15 0.61 21.79
CA PHE A 12 -4.46 1.22 21.54
C PHE A 12 -5.34 0.31 20.69
N VAL A 13 -4.88 -0.16 19.54
CA VAL A 13 -5.72 -1.03 18.68
C VAL A 13 -5.99 -2.39 19.32
N ASN A 14 -5.04 -2.93 20.10
CA ASN A 14 -5.23 -4.18 20.84
C ASN A 14 -6.15 -4.03 22.06
N SER A 15 -6.36 -2.82 22.60
CA SER A 15 -7.38 -2.59 23.62
C SER A 15 -8.80 -2.66 23.09
N ILE A 16 -8.97 -2.54 21.77
CA ILE A 16 -10.27 -2.57 21.08
C ILE A 16 -10.58 -3.99 20.58
N VAL A 17 -9.61 -4.62 19.89
CA VAL A 17 -9.73 -5.97 19.35
C VAL A 17 -8.39 -6.69 19.43
N GLU A 18 -8.40 -7.98 19.76
CA GLU A 18 -7.20 -8.79 19.75
C GLU A 18 -6.66 -8.96 18.33
N PHE A 19 -5.34 -8.87 18.16
CA PHE A 19 -4.66 -9.17 16.91
C PHE A 19 -4.00 -10.53 16.95
N ASN A 20 -4.12 -11.30 15.88
CA ASN A 20 -3.40 -12.55 15.74
C ASN A 20 -1.88 -12.30 15.50
N ARG A 21 -1.11 -13.38 15.35
CA ARG A 21 0.35 -13.31 15.14
C ARG A 21 0.72 -13.39 13.66
N TYR A 22 -0.14 -12.95 12.75
CA TYR A 22 0.15 -13.03 11.33
C TYR A 22 1.42 -12.26 10.97
N ILE A 23 2.34 -12.95 10.29
CA ILE A 23 3.58 -12.38 9.74
C ILE A 23 3.44 -12.29 8.24
N ASN A 24 3.54 -11.08 7.70
CA ASN A 24 3.44 -10.85 6.26
C ASN A 24 4.69 -11.36 5.54
N SER A 25 4.54 -12.42 4.77
CA SER A 25 5.60 -13.03 3.98
C SER A 25 5.11 -13.30 2.56
N PRO A 26 4.89 -12.25 1.75
CA PRO A 26 4.41 -12.40 0.39
C PRO A 26 5.43 -13.09 -0.49
N ILE A 27 4.95 -13.78 -1.53
CA ILE A 27 5.77 -14.44 -2.54
C ILE A 27 5.51 -13.73 -3.88
N ALA A 28 6.53 -13.62 -4.72
CA ALA A 28 6.39 -13.20 -6.10
C ALA A 28 6.39 -14.43 -7.02
N ASN A 29 5.50 -14.44 -8.00
CA ASN A 29 5.50 -15.37 -9.12
C ASN A 29 5.94 -14.61 -10.37
N TYR A 30 7.00 -15.09 -11.01
CA TYR A 30 7.47 -14.60 -12.31
C TYR A 30 7.70 -15.78 -13.25
N LYS A 31 6.89 -15.90 -14.28
CA LYS A 31 6.94 -16.99 -15.28
C LYS A 31 6.94 -18.38 -14.65
N GLY A 32 6.05 -18.57 -13.64
CA GLY A 32 5.90 -19.82 -12.92
C GLY A 32 7.01 -20.13 -11.89
N LYS A 33 8.00 -19.26 -11.74
CA LYS A 33 9.01 -19.38 -10.67
C LYS A 33 8.62 -18.51 -9.48
N LEU A 34 8.81 -19.04 -8.29
CA LEU A 34 8.48 -18.37 -7.04
C LEU A 34 9.72 -17.74 -6.39
N TYR A 35 9.56 -16.53 -5.90
CA TYR A 35 10.61 -15.76 -5.25
C TYR A 35 10.09 -15.18 -3.94
N ASN A 36 10.90 -15.25 -2.88
CA ASN A 36 10.56 -14.64 -1.60
C ASN A 36 10.66 -13.12 -1.65
N LEU A 37 9.78 -12.45 -0.90
CA LEU A 37 9.80 -11.02 -0.67
C LEU A 37 9.87 -10.75 0.84
N PRO A 38 10.45 -9.60 1.27
CA PRO A 38 11.16 -8.58 0.49
C PRO A 38 12.47 -9.13 -0.07
N PHE A 39 13.22 -8.32 -0.83
CA PHE A 39 14.51 -8.73 -1.42
C PHE A 39 15.51 -9.09 -0.31
N ASN A 40 15.72 -10.38 -0.10
CA ASN A 40 16.56 -10.94 0.96
C ASN A 40 17.41 -12.09 0.43
N MET A 41 18.21 -12.73 1.29
CA MET A 41 19.10 -13.81 0.86
C MET A 41 18.36 -14.98 0.21
N ASN A 42 17.09 -15.28 0.59
CA ASN A 42 16.31 -16.30 -0.12
C ASN A 42 16.02 -15.85 -1.56
N THR A 43 15.64 -14.59 -1.77
CA THR A 43 15.42 -14.02 -3.10
C THR A 43 16.68 -14.10 -3.97
N PHE A 44 17.83 -13.73 -3.39
CA PHE A 44 19.12 -13.74 -4.13
C PHE A 44 19.58 -15.16 -4.46
N TYR A 45 19.36 -16.10 -3.55
CA TYR A 45 19.57 -17.53 -3.84
C TYR A 45 18.66 -18.00 -4.99
N GLN A 46 17.39 -17.64 -4.98
CA GLN A 46 16.43 -18.04 -6.01
C GLN A 46 16.74 -17.43 -7.39
N ILE A 47 17.31 -16.23 -7.44
CA ILE A 47 17.67 -15.55 -8.70
C ILE A 47 19.07 -16.02 -9.20
N TRP A 48 20.07 -16.05 -8.32
CA TRP A 48 21.48 -16.20 -8.68
C TRP A 48 22.16 -17.45 -8.13
N GLY A 49 21.54 -18.21 -7.25
CA GLY A 49 22.16 -19.35 -6.58
C GLY A 49 23.22 -18.99 -5.54
N VAL A 50 23.32 -17.71 -5.15
CA VAL A 50 24.29 -17.22 -4.16
C VAL A 50 23.88 -17.62 -2.74
N THR A 51 24.86 -17.97 -1.93
CA THR A 51 24.61 -18.47 -0.56
C THR A 51 25.15 -17.55 0.53
N THR A 52 25.99 -16.58 0.17
CA THR A 52 26.59 -15.64 1.13
C THR A 52 26.24 -14.20 0.81
N PRO A 53 26.19 -13.31 1.83
CA PRO A 53 25.99 -11.88 1.63
C PRO A 53 27.02 -11.25 0.68
N ALA A 54 28.29 -11.68 0.74
CA ALA A 54 29.35 -11.15 -0.11
C ALA A 54 29.09 -11.45 -1.61
N GLU A 55 28.65 -12.66 -1.95
CA GLU A 55 28.27 -13.02 -3.31
C GLU A 55 27.07 -12.21 -3.81
N ALA A 56 26.04 -12.04 -2.96
CA ALA A 56 24.86 -11.25 -3.28
C ALA A 56 25.23 -9.77 -3.55
N ILE A 57 26.04 -9.17 -2.68
CA ILE A 57 26.56 -7.80 -2.84
C ILE A 57 27.32 -7.67 -4.16
N ALA A 58 28.23 -8.60 -4.45
CA ALA A 58 29.01 -8.56 -5.68
C ALA A 58 28.14 -8.57 -6.94
N LYS A 59 27.08 -9.39 -6.96
CA LYS A 59 26.08 -9.42 -8.07
C LYS A 59 25.34 -8.08 -8.20
N ILE A 60 24.83 -7.53 -7.09
CA ILE A 60 24.10 -6.26 -7.07
C ILE A 60 25.03 -5.13 -7.54
N GLU A 61 26.22 -5.00 -6.95
CA GLU A 61 27.15 -3.89 -7.27
C GLU A 61 27.66 -3.95 -8.72
N THR A 62 27.89 -5.15 -9.27
CA THR A 62 28.23 -5.30 -10.70
C THR A 62 27.13 -4.73 -11.58
N GLN A 63 25.88 -5.11 -11.37
CA GLN A 63 24.76 -4.64 -12.19
C GLN A 63 24.44 -3.16 -12.00
N LYS A 64 24.62 -2.64 -10.77
CA LYS A 64 24.51 -1.20 -10.50
C LYS A 64 25.59 -0.41 -11.23
N ALA A 65 26.83 -0.88 -11.21
CA ALA A 65 27.94 -0.26 -11.93
C ALA A 65 27.70 -0.22 -13.45
N GLU A 66 27.16 -1.32 -14.02
CA GLU A 66 26.75 -1.36 -15.44
C GLU A 66 25.67 -0.31 -15.74
N ALA A 67 24.65 -0.18 -14.88
CA ALA A 67 23.58 0.81 -15.05
C ALA A 67 24.12 2.25 -14.97
N ILE A 68 24.97 2.53 -13.98
CA ILE A 68 25.63 3.85 -13.82
C ILE A 68 26.51 4.19 -15.02
N ALA A 69 27.29 3.22 -15.51
CA ALA A 69 28.13 3.43 -16.68
C ALA A 69 27.31 3.76 -17.94
N ARG A 70 26.19 3.06 -18.15
CA ARG A 70 25.26 3.33 -19.25
C ARG A 70 24.68 4.74 -19.15
N MET A 71 24.16 5.12 -17.98
CA MET A 71 23.61 6.47 -17.75
C MET A 71 24.65 7.55 -18.04
N LYS A 72 25.90 7.36 -17.59
CA LYS A 72 26.99 8.31 -17.86
C LYS A 72 27.32 8.40 -19.36
N ALA A 73 27.32 7.29 -20.08
CA ALA A 73 27.53 7.28 -21.52
C ALA A 73 26.45 8.06 -22.27
N ASP A 74 25.21 8.04 -21.75
CA ASP A 74 24.05 8.80 -22.25
C ASP A 74 24.04 10.27 -21.75
N GLY A 75 25.09 10.73 -21.03
CA GLY A 75 25.18 12.08 -20.48
C GLY A 75 24.27 12.32 -19.25
N VAL A 76 23.76 11.26 -18.63
CA VAL A 76 22.80 11.31 -17.53
C VAL A 76 23.53 11.15 -16.19
N ASN A 77 23.48 12.18 -15.35
CA ASN A 77 24.14 12.18 -14.04
C ASN A 77 23.24 11.81 -12.87
N LYS A 78 21.91 11.87 -13.07
CA LYS A 78 20.90 11.50 -12.07
C LYS A 78 19.78 10.75 -12.75
N PRO A 79 19.17 9.74 -12.08
CA PRO A 79 18.02 9.01 -12.64
C PRO A 79 16.88 9.94 -13.04
N ARG A 80 16.41 9.81 -14.27
CA ARG A 80 15.32 10.60 -14.84
C ARG A 80 13.94 10.00 -14.54
N ASN A 81 13.91 8.69 -14.33
CA ASN A 81 12.70 7.91 -14.21
C ASN A 81 12.87 6.72 -13.24
N LEU A 82 11.77 6.02 -12.99
CA LEU A 82 11.72 4.88 -12.07
C LEU A 82 12.65 3.73 -12.51
N GLU A 83 12.72 3.44 -13.82
CA GLU A 83 13.60 2.37 -14.34
C GLU A 83 15.06 2.66 -14.01
N GLU A 84 15.57 3.84 -14.36
CA GLU A 84 16.95 4.23 -14.08
C GLU A 84 17.25 4.20 -12.57
N GLN A 85 16.30 4.69 -11.76
CA GLN A 85 16.42 4.65 -10.31
C GLN A 85 16.48 3.22 -9.76
N ALA A 86 15.62 2.32 -10.23
CA ALA A 86 15.63 0.94 -9.81
C ALA A 86 16.94 0.22 -10.18
N LEU A 87 17.40 0.42 -11.42
CA LEU A 87 18.64 -0.20 -11.90
C LEU A 87 19.86 0.18 -11.06
N ILE A 88 19.98 1.45 -10.64
CA ILE A 88 21.10 1.88 -9.79
C ILE A 88 20.92 1.51 -8.30
N LEU A 89 19.72 1.13 -7.87
CA LEU A 89 19.47 0.68 -6.50
C LEU A 89 19.72 -0.82 -6.30
N ILE A 90 19.26 -1.65 -7.24
CA ILE A 90 19.19 -3.11 -7.06
C ILE A 90 19.70 -3.94 -8.24
N GLY A 91 20.07 -3.29 -9.35
CA GLY A 91 20.50 -3.98 -10.54
C GLY A 91 19.38 -4.48 -11.44
N ARG A 92 19.77 -4.98 -12.63
CA ARG A 92 18.85 -5.35 -13.71
C ARG A 92 17.99 -6.56 -13.38
N ASP A 93 18.57 -7.63 -12.84
CA ASP A 93 17.84 -8.90 -12.70
C ASP A 93 16.68 -8.78 -11.72
N ILE A 94 16.89 -8.14 -10.57
CA ILE A 94 15.82 -7.89 -9.58
C ILE A 94 14.78 -6.97 -10.19
N TYR A 95 15.20 -5.90 -10.89
CA TYR A 95 14.29 -4.97 -11.54
C TYR A 95 13.39 -5.67 -12.57
N GLU A 96 13.94 -6.42 -13.51
CA GLU A 96 13.18 -7.09 -14.58
C GLU A 96 12.26 -8.20 -14.03
N ILE A 97 12.71 -8.97 -13.04
CA ILE A 97 11.96 -10.11 -12.50
C ILE A 97 10.86 -9.65 -11.51
N LEU A 98 11.16 -8.70 -10.61
CA LEU A 98 10.32 -8.46 -9.45
C LEU A 98 9.64 -7.08 -9.43
N ILE A 99 10.11 -6.11 -10.21
CA ILE A 99 9.63 -4.73 -10.12
C ILE A 99 8.91 -4.27 -11.37
N LYS A 100 9.54 -4.37 -12.52
CA LYS A 100 9.09 -3.74 -13.77
C LYS A 100 7.63 -4.03 -14.10
N GLY A 101 7.30 -5.29 -14.36
CA GLY A 101 5.95 -5.67 -14.78
C GLY A 101 4.90 -5.43 -13.70
N TYR A 102 5.25 -5.64 -12.43
CA TYR A 102 4.35 -5.35 -11.32
C TYR A 102 4.04 -3.85 -11.21
N THR A 103 5.08 -3.01 -11.27
CA THR A 103 4.95 -1.55 -11.20
C THR A 103 4.18 -1.00 -12.39
N GLU A 104 4.47 -1.47 -13.60
CA GLU A 104 3.75 -1.05 -14.81
C GLU A 104 2.25 -1.38 -14.76
N LYS A 105 1.87 -2.52 -14.19
CA LYS A 105 0.46 -2.87 -13.94
C LYS A 105 -0.17 -1.96 -12.88
N GLN A 106 0.54 -1.78 -11.77
CA GLN A 106 0.04 -0.97 -10.65
C GLN A 106 -0.23 0.48 -11.06
N TRP A 107 0.65 1.07 -11.87
CA TRP A 107 0.56 2.46 -12.28
C TRP A 107 -0.09 2.68 -13.65
N GLY A 108 -0.27 1.61 -14.45
CA GLY A 108 -0.81 1.71 -15.80
C GLY A 108 0.10 2.44 -16.79
N ARG A 109 1.38 2.64 -16.45
CA ARG A 109 2.40 3.38 -17.22
C ARG A 109 3.71 2.63 -17.23
N ARG A 110 4.55 2.84 -18.26
CA ARG A 110 5.88 2.26 -18.31
C ARG A 110 6.76 2.83 -17.21
N CYS A 111 7.68 2.05 -16.68
CA CYS A 111 8.64 2.50 -15.66
C CYS A 111 9.49 3.68 -16.13
N THR A 112 9.73 3.80 -17.45
CA THR A 112 10.41 4.95 -18.08
C THR A 112 9.62 6.25 -18.03
N ASP A 113 8.29 6.16 -17.87
CA ASP A 113 7.38 7.31 -17.86
C ASP A 113 6.97 7.70 -16.41
N LEU A 114 7.44 6.94 -15.42
CA LEU A 114 7.20 7.16 -14.01
C LEU A 114 8.35 7.92 -13.35
N PRO A 115 8.07 8.86 -12.43
CA PRO A 115 9.09 9.60 -11.72
C PRO A 115 10.01 8.72 -10.87
N ALA A 116 11.32 9.04 -10.82
CA ALA A 116 12.31 8.30 -10.05
C ALA A 116 11.98 8.21 -8.55
N PHE A 117 11.32 9.22 -7.98
CA PHE A 117 11.01 9.27 -6.54
C PHE A 117 10.01 8.21 -6.05
N ILE A 118 9.25 7.59 -6.95
CA ILE A 118 8.34 6.47 -6.61
C ILE A 118 9.13 5.32 -5.98
N ILE A 119 10.38 5.14 -6.38
CA ILE A 119 11.30 4.13 -5.89
C ILE A 119 12.55 4.78 -5.26
N ASN A 120 12.36 5.51 -4.18
CA ASN A 120 13.49 6.13 -3.48
C ASN A 120 14.30 5.14 -2.65
N ARG A 121 13.68 4.07 -2.18
CA ARG A 121 14.29 3.06 -1.33
C ARG A 121 13.71 1.69 -1.67
N LEU A 122 14.61 0.76 -1.95
CA LEU A 122 14.27 -0.66 -2.03
C LEU A 122 15.05 -1.36 -0.92
N PRO A 123 14.37 -1.92 0.07
CA PRO A 123 15.06 -2.59 1.16
C PRO A 123 15.72 -3.87 0.62
N VAL A 124 17.04 -3.86 0.59
CA VAL A 124 17.87 -5.03 0.35
C VAL A 124 18.31 -5.57 1.71
N ARG A 125 17.98 -6.82 2.02
CA ARG A 125 18.34 -7.47 3.26
C ARG A 125 19.34 -8.59 3.00
N LEU A 126 20.49 -8.51 3.65
CA LEU A 126 21.55 -9.50 3.53
C LEU A 126 21.43 -10.60 4.61
N VAL A 127 20.20 -10.97 4.93
CA VAL A 127 19.83 -12.02 5.88
C VAL A 127 18.70 -12.87 5.29
N PHE A 128 18.53 -14.09 5.76
CA PHE A 128 17.43 -15.00 5.39
C PHE A 128 16.18 -14.68 6.22
N ASP A 129 15.49 -13.59 5.87
CA ASP A 129 14.29 -13.13 6.58
C ASP A 129 13.19 -12.75 5.58
N ASN A 130 12.10 -13.51 5.57
CA ASN A 130 10.94 -13.30 4.70
C ASN A 130 9.86 -12.42 5.33
N ASN A 131 10.05 -11.92 6.56
CA ASN A 131 9.12 -10.96 7.14
C ASN A 131 9.16 -9.65 6.34
N TYR A 132 8.04 -9.30 5.70
CA TYR A 132 7.99 -8.13 4.81
C TYR A 132 8.22 -6.80 5.55
N PHE A 133 7.69 -6.67 6.76
CA PHE A 133 7.80 -5.45 7.55
C PHE A 133 9.01 -5.50 8.51
N ASN A 134 9.61 -4.33 8.75
CA ASN A 134 10.64 -4.14 9.78
C ASN A 134 10.05 -3.76 11.14
N ASP A 135 8.72 -3.64 11.22
CA ASP A 135 8.02 -3.23 12.41
C ASP A 135 8.02 -4.31 13.50
N LYS A 136 8.04 -3.85 14.75
CA LYS A 136 8.04 -4.76 15.93
C LYS A 136 6.72 -5.51 16.10
N TYR A 137 5.63 -4.90 15.65
CA TYR A 137 4.28 -5.41 15.82
C TYR A 137 3.61 -5.51 14.46
N GLN A 138 2.93 -6.61 14.21
CA GLN A 138 2.10 -6.84 13.04
C GLN A 138 1.06 -7.91 13.33
N GLY A 139 -0.06 -7.89 12.61
CA GLY A 139 -1.12 -8.87 12.75
C GLY A 139 -2.37 -8.50 11.98
N ILE A 140 -3.36 -9.37 12.12
CA ILE A 140 -4.72 -9.19 11.60
C ILE A 140 -5.66 -9.21 12.80
N PRO A 141 -6.65 -8.30 12.88
CA PRO A 141 -7.66 -8.33 13.95
C PRO A 141 -8.43 -9.65 13.92
N VAL A 142 -8.58 -10.28 15.07
CA VAL A 142 -9.38 -11.51 15.20
C VAL A 142 -10.85 -11.20 14.88
N GLY A 143 -11.41 -11.90 13.91
CA GLY A 143 -12.74 -11.61 13.37
C GLY A 143 -12.78 -10.50 12.32
N GLY A 144 -11.62 -10.04 11.84
CA GLY A 144 -11.48 -9.08 10.73
C GLY A 144 -11.50 -7.61 11.13
N TYR A 145 -11.20 -6.75 10.17
CA TYR A 145 -11.07 -5.31 10.40
C TYR A 145 -12.38 -4.63 10.78
N ASN A 146 -13.54 -5.22 10.41
CA ASN A 146 -14.84 -4.66 10.83
C ASN A 146 -14.97 -4.62 12.36
N LYS A 147 -14.41 -5.61 13.07
CA LYS A 147 -14.40 -5.62 14.55
C LYS A 147 -13.61 -4.46 15.14
N LEU A 148 -12.50 -4.09 14.52
CA LEU A 148 -11.75 -2.91 14.92
C LEU A 148 -12.56 -1.63 14.68
N ILE A 149 -13.23 -1.51 13.55
CA ILE A 149 -14.05 -0.33 13.21
C ILE A 149 -15.27 -0.24 14.14
N GLU A 150 -15.97 -1.36 14.36
CA GLU A 150 -17.11 -1.43 15.32
C GLU A 150 -16.68 -0.94 16.70
N GLY A 151 -15.54 -1.39 17.21
CA GLY A 151 -15.04 -0.95 18.51
C GLY A 151 -14.57 0.51 18.55
N LEU A 152 -14.02 1.04 17.44
CA LEU A 152 -13.67 2.46 17.33
C LEU A 152 -14.91 3.36 17.31
N LEU A 153 -16.06 2.86 16.86
CA LEU A 153 -17.32 3.58 16.73
C LEU A 153 -18.29 3.31 17.89
N ASP A 154 -17.87 2.55 18.89
CA ASP A 154 -18.72 2.23 20.04
C ASP A 154 -19.21 3.52 20.74
N GLY A 155 -20.52 3.60 20.97
CA GLY A 155 -21.17 4.76 21.56
C GLY A 155 -21.31 5.98 20.64
N ILE A 156 -20.95 5.89 19.36
CA ILE A 156 -21.06 6.98 18.37
C ILE A 156 -22.26 6.71 17.46
N GLU A 157 -23.10 7.72 17.23
CA GLU A 157 -24.20 7.64 16.26
C GLU A 157 -23.63 7.53 14.84
N ILE A 158 -24.09 6.51 14.08
CA ILE A 158 -23.63 6.22 12.74
C ILE A 158 -24.80 6.31 11.77
N LEU A 159 -24.66 7.13 10.74
CA LEU A 159 -25.61 7.24 9.64
C LEU A 159 -24.98 6.64 8.38
N THR A 160 -25.38 5.42 8.02
CA THR A 160 -24.96 4.77 6.76
C THR A 160 -25.85 5.24 5.60
N ASN A 161 -25.38 5.00 4.36
CA ASN A 161 -26.09 5.43 3.14
C ASN A 161 -26.43 6.92 3.11
N THR A 162 -25.55 7.74 3.71
CA THR A 162 -25.75 9.18 3.85
C THR A 162 -24.61 9.91 3.14
N ASP A 163 -24.93 10.60 2.07
CA ASP A 163 -23.97 11.44 1.35
C ASP A 163 -23.94 12.83 2.02
N PHE A 164 -22.73 13.23 2.45
CA PHE A 164 -22.51 14.54 3.07
C PHE A 164 -22.96 15.71 2.20
N PHE A 165 -22.75 15.61 0.88
CA PHE A 165 -23.02 16.75 -0.03
C PHE A 165 -24.50 16.95 -0.32
N ILE A 166 -25.35 15.93 -0.24
CA ILE A 166 -26.79 16.03 -0.45
C ILE A 166 -27.44 16.97 0.56
N GLU A 167 -27.05 16.87 1.85
CA GLU A 167 -27.60 17.69 2.93
C GLU A 167 -26.51 18.52 3.65
N ARG A 168 -25.49 18.96 2.93
CA ARG A 168 -24.31 19.63 3.48
C ARG A 168 -24.65 20.74 4.46
N THR A 169 -25.55 21.63 4.11
CA THR A 169 -25.98 22.75 4.98
C THR A 169 -26.61 22.29 6.30
N LYS A 170 -27.28 21.13 6.32
CA LYS A 170 -27.84 20.53 7.54
C LYS A 170 -26.71 20.06 8.45
N TRP A 171 -25.74 19.33 7.91
CA TRP A 171 -24.62 18.81 8.68
C TRP A 171 -23.73 19.92 9.23
N GLU A 172 -23.46 20.96 8.43
CA GLU A 172 -22.68 22.13 8.87
C GLU A 172 -23.34 22.92 10.01
N LYS A 173 -24.69 22.92 10.11
CA LYS A 173 -25.41 23.55 11.21
C LYS A 173 -25.48 22.66 12.45
N LEU A 174 -25.42 21.35 12.30
CA LEU A 174 -25.56 20.40 13.40
C LEU A 174 -24.29 20.30 14.24
N ALA A 175 -23.12 20.42 13.62
CA ALA A 175 -21.83 20.18 14.25
C ALA A 175 -21.03 21.45 14.47
N LYS A 176 -20.41 21.59 15.67
CA LYS A 176 -19.41 22.66 15.93
C LYS A 176 -18.14 22.54 15.13
N LYS A 177 -17.73 21.31 14.84
CA LYS A 177 -16.58 20.94 14.03
C LYS A 177 -16.92 19.75 13.15
N ILE A 178 -16.43 19.76 11.93
CA ILE A 178 -16.55 18.67 10.96
C ILE A 178 -15.15 18.11 10.71
N VAL A 179 -14.97 16.81 10.86
CA VAL A 179 -13.77 16.12 10.38
C VAL A 179 -14.13 15.51 9.04
N PHE A 180 -13.65 16.13 7.97
CA PHE A 180 -13.92 15.66 6.61
C PHE A 180 -12.79 14.75 6.13
N THR A 181 -13.14 13.52 5.75
CA THR A 181 -12.18 12.50 5.30
C THR A 181 -12.35 12.09 3.84
N GLY A 182 -13.35 12.69 3.15
CA GLY A 182 -13.58 12.48 1.72
C GLY A 182 -12.56 13.21 0.83
N LYS A 183 -12.79 13.19 -0.47
CA LYS A 183 -11.91 13.85 -1.45
C LYS A 183 -11.95 15.38 -1.28
N ILE A 184 -10.79 16.00 -1.10
CA ILE A 184 -10.71 17.44 -0.85
C ILE A 184 -11.16 18.28 -2.04
N ASP A 185 -10.90 17.85 -3.25
CA ASP A 185 -11.36 18.53 -4.48
C ASP A 185 -12.89 18.50 -4.61
N GLU A 186 -13.53 17.39 -4.23
CA GLU A 186 -14.99 17.26 -4.20
C GLU A 186 -15.62 18.19 -3.16
N PHE A 187 -14.98 18.34 -1.97
CA PHE A 187 -15.44 19.30 -0.96
C PHE A 187 -15.57 20.71 -1.49
N TYR A 188 -14.70 21.09 -2.44
CA TYR A 188 -14.71 22.39 -3.12
C TYR A 188 -15.37 22.39 -4.51
N ASN A 189 -16.22 21.39 -4.81
CA ASN A 189 -16.90 21.25 -6.10
C ASN A 189 -15.92 21.32 -7.28
N TYR A 190 -14.73 20.76 -7.13
CA TYR A 190 -13.67 20.68 -8.15
C TYR A 190 -13.26 22.04 -8.75
N LYS A 191 -13.44 23.15 -8.00
CA LYS A 191 -13.24 24.52 -8.52
C LYS A 191 -11.84 24.85 -9.04
N LEU A 192 -10.81 24.08 -8.60
CA LEU A 192 -9.43 24.20 -9.10
C LEU A 192 -9.06 23.07 -10.09
N GLY A 193 -9.96 22.12 -10.30
CA GLY A 193 -9.76 20.93 -11.13
C GLY A 193 -9.84 19.64 -10.33
N LYS A 194 -9.95 18.51 -11.03
CA LYS A 194 -10.03 17.17 -10.41
C LYS A 194 -8.63 16.63 -10.10
N LEU A 195 -8.48 16.07 -8.91
CA LEU A 195 -7.35 15.25 -8.51
C LEU A 195 -7.50 13.84 -9.06
N GLU A 196 -6.39 13.19 -9.38
CA GLU A 196 -6.37 11.88 -10.00
C GLU A 196 -6.02 10.79 -8.96
N TYR A 197 -6.62 9.63 -9.14
CA TYR A 197 -6.43 8.47 -8.26
C TYR A 197 -6.22 7.19 -9.06
N ARG A 198 -5.65 6.19 -8.42
CA ARG A 198 -5.74 4.79 -8.85
C ARG A 198 -6.76 4.07 -8.00
N THR A 199 -7.38 3.05 -8.57
CA THR A 199 -8.29 2.14 -7.87
C THR A 199 -7.88 0.70 -8.10
N VAL A 200 -8.52 -0.22 -7.38
CA VAL A 200 -8.38 -1.66 -7.57
C VAL A 200 -9.75 -2.30 -7.75
N HIS A 201 -9.78 -3.32 -8.58
CA HIS A 201 -10.93 -4.21 -8.75
C HIS A 201 -10.56 -5.59 -8.25
N PHE A 202 -11.48 -6.25 -7.55
CA PHE A 202 -11.31 -7.61 -7.07
C PHE A 202 -12.26 -8.56 -7.79
N GLU A 203 -11.70 -9.67 -8.28
CA GLU A 203 -12.44 -10.82 -8.78
C GLU A 203 -12.35 -11.93 -7.73
N GLU A 204 -13.48 -12.19 -7.05
CA GLU A 204 -13.53 -13.17 -5.97
C GLU A 204 -14.05 -14.52 -6.49
N LYS A 205 -13.44 -15.60 -5.99
CA LYS A 205 -13.86 -16.94 -6.36
C LYS A 205 -13.70 -17.93 -5.20
N ILE A 206 -14.73 -18.75 -5.01
CA ILE A 206 -14.72 -19.88 -4.08
C ILE A 206 -14.23 -21.12 -4.81
N TYR A 207 -13.33 -21.86 -4.18
CA TYR A 207 -12.83 -23.14 -4.66
C TYR A 207 -13.14 -24.26 -3.66
N ASP A 208 -13.51 -25.44 -4.19
CA ASP A 208 -13.75 -26.67 -3.41
C ASP A 208 -12.43 -27.40 -3.12
N ILE A 209 -11.46 -26.67 -2.63
CA ILE A 209 -10.16 -27.18 -2.16
C ILE A 209 -9.78 -26.48 -0.87
N ALA A 210 -9.10 -27.18 0.02
CA ALA A 210 -8.75 -26.63 1.33
C ALA A 210 -7.68 -25.52 1.26
N ASN A 211 -6.79 -25.59 0.29
CA ASN A 211 -5.65 -24.66 0.16
C ASN A 211 -5.36 -24.46 -1.34
N TYR A 212 -5.41 -23.22 -1.80
CA TYR A 212 -5.24 -22.88 -3.20
C TYR A 212 -3.77 -22.62 -3.58
N GLN A 213 -3.08 -21.80 -2.79
CA GLN A 213 -1.74 -21.32 -3.13
C GLN A 213 -0.71 -21.45 -1.99
N GLY A 214 -1.12 -21.88 -0.79
CA GLY A 214 -0.20 -22.12 0.33
C GLY A 214 0.34 -20.86 1.00
N ASN A 215 -0.16 -19.69 0.63
CA ASN A 215 0.24 -18.41 1.21
C ASN A 215 -0.90 -17.39 1.09
N ALA A 216 -0.95 -16.42 2.01
CA ALA A 216 -1.96 -15.37 1.98
C ALA A 216 -1.86 -14.50 0.70
N VAL A 217 -0.67 -14.16 0.24
CA VAL A 217 -0.46 -13.27 -0.90
C VAL A 217 0.63 -13.79 -1.83
N ILE A 218 0.27 -13.98 -3.09
CA ILE A 218 1.24 -14.17 -4.18
C ILE A 218 1.09 -13.02 -5.18
N ASN A 219 2.17 -12.25 -5.35
CA ASN A 219 2.28 -11.18 -6.33
C ASN A 219 2.70 -11.75 -7.69
N TYR A 220 2.02 -11.38 -8.75
CA TYR A 220 2.36 -11.75 -10.12
C TYR A 220 3.10 -10.59 -10.76
N THR A 221 4.40 -10.77 -10.99
CA THR A 221 5.28 -9.69 -11.42
C THR A 221 5.45 -9.59 -12.94
N GLU A 222 4.92 -10.55 -13.69
CA GLU A 222 4.87 -10.50 -15.15
C GLU A 222 3.87 -9.44 -15.63
N LYS A 223 4.24 -8.73 -16.71
CA LYS A 223 3.35 -7.73 -17.33
C LYS A 223 2.12 -8.36 -17.99
N ASP A 224 2.29 -9.54 -18.59
CA ASP A 224 1.23 -10.20 -19.37
C ASP A 224 0.14 -10.85 -18.50
N ILE A 225 0.39 -11.02 -17.21
CA ILE A 225 -0.64 -11.43 -16.24
C ILE A 225 -1.40 -10.18 -15.78
N PRO A 226 -2.73 -10.08 -16.04
CA PRO A 226 -3.45 -8.81 -15.88
C PRO A 226 -3.68 -8.39 -14.42
N TYR A 227 -3.70 -9.34 -13.48
CA TYR A 227 -3.83 -9.04 -12.04
C TYR A 227 -2.46 -8.84 -11.38
N THR A 228 -2.42 -8.03 -10.33
CA THR A 228 -1.19 -7.76 -9.57
C THR A 228 -0.88 -8.83 -8.55
N ARG A 229 -1.93 -9.43 -7.95
CA ARG A 229 -1.78 -10.49 -6.94
C ARG A 229 -3.02 -11.34 -6.81
N ILE A 230 -2.81 -12.53 -6.23
CA ILE A 230 -3.87 -13.37 -5.70
C ILE A 230 -3.77 -13.36 -4.17
N ILE A 231 -4.91 -13.16 -3.52
CA ILE A 231 -5.06 -13.19 -2.07
C ILE A 231 -5.87 -14.41 -1.72
N GLU A 232 -5.36 -15.29 -0.86
CA GLU A 232 -6.12 -16.39 -0.26
C GLU A 232 -6.42 -16.04 1.21
N HIS A 233 -7.65 -15.63 1.47
CA HIS A 233 -8.04 -14.91 2.69
C HIS A 233 -7.86 -15.72 3.97
N LYS A 234 -8.12 -17.03 3.95
CA LYS A 234 -8.03 -17.87 5.16
C LYS A 234 -6.64 -17.86 5.83
N HIS A 235 -5.57 -17.67 5.04
CA HIS A 235 -4.21 -17.63 5.59
C HIS A 235 -3.95 -16.42 6.51
N PHE A 236 -4.75 -15.36 6.39
CA PHE A 236 -4.68 -14.23 7.32
C PHE A 236 -5.28 -14.59 8.68
N GLU A 237 -6.51 -15.11 8.69
CA GLU A 237 -7.26 -15.39 9.92
C GLU A 237 -6.78 -16.65 10.63
N MET A 238 -6.43 -17.68 9.86
CA MET A 238 -6.02 -18.98 10.36
C MET A 238 -4.50 -19.12 10.52
N PHE A 239 -3.77 -18.02 10.60
CA PHE A 239 -2.33 -18.06 10.78
C PHE A 239 -1.92 -18.83 12.03
N GLY A 240 -1.12 -19.89 11.84
CA GLY A 240 -0.72 -20.80 12.92
C GLY A 240 -1.75 -21.89 13.29
N ALA A 241 -2.89 -21.93 12.58
CA ALA A 241 -3.90 -22.98 12.73
C ALA A 241 -3.90 -23.94 11.53
N ASP A 242 -4.63 -25.05 11.66
CA ASP A 242 -4.81 -25.99 10.54
C ASP A 242 -5.75 -25.41 9.49
N ILE A 243 -5.19 -24.90 8.40
CA ILE A 243 -5.93 -24.34 7.27
C ILE A 243 -6.80 -25.36 6.54
N ASN A 244 -6.51 -26.67 6.69
CA ASN A 244 -7.27 -27.73 6.06
C ASN A 244 -8.56 -28.07 6.82
N LYS A 245 -8.79 -27.47 7.99
CA LYS A 245 -10.04 -27.60 8.73
C LYS A 245 -11.28 -27.29 7.88
N TYR A 246 -11.17 -26.38 6.92
CA TYR A 246 -12.23 -26.04 5.98
C TYR A 246 -11.88 -26.56 4.59
N SER A 247 -12.77 -27.34 3.99
CA SER A 247 -12.60 -27.98 2.67
C SER A 247 -12.67 -27.00 1.49
N LYS A 248 -13.08 -25.74 1.74
CA LYS A 248 -13.20 -24.68 0.72
C LYS A 248 -12.31 -23.51 1.06
N THR A 249 -11.90 -22.76 0.03
CA THR A 249 -11.17 -21.52 0.19
C THR A 249 -11.71 -20.43 -0.72
N ILE A 250 -11.52 -19.18 -0.32
CA ILE A 250 -11.85 -17.99 -1.11
C ILE A 250 -10.56 -17.32 -1.52
N ILE A 251 -10.45 -17.00 -2.79
CA ILE A 251 -9.38 -16.15 -3.29
C ILE A 251 -9.94 -14.87 -3.91
N SER A 252 -9.15 -13.79 -3.88
CA SER A 252 -9.39 -12.59 -4.66
C SER A 252 -8.20 -12.33 -5.58
N LYS A 253 -8.47 -12.10 -6.87
CA LYS A 253 -7.50 -11.54 -7.81
C LYS A 253 -7.64 -10.04 -7.79
N GLU A 254 -6.55 -9.30 -7.59
CA GLU A 254 -6.53 -7.86 -7.56
C GLU A 254 -6.04 -7.30 -8.90
N TYR A 255 -6.83 -6.40 -9.47
CA TYR A 255 -6.52 -5.66 -10.70
C TYR A 255 -6.36 -4.19 -10.38
N SER A 256 -5.21 -3.60 -10.70
CA SER A 256 -5.03 -2.16 -10.60
C SER A 256 -5.56 -1.48 -11.85
N MET A 257 -6.31 -0.40 -11.69
CA MET A 257 -6.92 0.32 -12.80
C MET A 257 -7.01 1.83 -12.52
N GLU A 258 -7.27 2.60 -13.56
CA GLU A 258 -7.55 4.03 -13.41
C GLU A 258 -8.85 4.23 -12.66
N TRP A 259 -8.84 5.19 -11.75
CA TRP A 259 -10.05 5.58 -11.04
C TRP A 259 -10.99 6.39 -11.94
N MET A 260 -12.25 6.08 -11.89
CA MET A 260 -13.33 6.83 -12.51
C MET A 260 -14.36 7.23 -11.45
N GLU A 261 -15.12 8.27 -11.73
CA GLU A 261 -16.20 8.72 -10.85
C GLU A 261 -17.19 7.58 -10.54
N GLY A 262 -17.53 7.41 -9.26
CA GLY A 262 -18.35 6.29 -8.77
C GLY A 262 -17.53 5.08 -8.28
N MET A 263 -16.21 5.05 -8.48
CA MET A 263 -15.33 4.04 -7.91
C MET A 263 -14.67 4.54 -6.61
N ASP A 264 -14.19 3.63 -5.79
CA ASP A 264 -13.42 3.97 -4.60
C ASP A 264 -12.01 4.44 -4.97
N PRO A 265 -11.56 5.64 -4.51
CA PRO A 265 -10.22 6.14 -4.76
C PRO A 265 -9.23 5.53 -3.76
N TYR A 266 -8.43 4.55 -4.19
CA TYR A 266 -7.49 3.86 -3.29
C TYR A 266 -6.17 4.60 -3.11
N TYR A 267 -5.57 5.12 -4.20
CA TYR A 267 -4.24 5.68 -4.17
C TYR A 267 -4.20 7.04 -4.88
N PRO A 268 -3.76 8.12 -4.20
CA PRO A 268 -3.47 9.39 -4.85
C PRO A 268 -2.35 9.23 -5.89
N ILE A 269 -2.47 9.89 -7.04
CA ILE A 269 -1.39 9.97 -8.03
C ILE A 269 -0.47 11.12 -7.66
N ASN A 270 0.73 10.79 -7.13
CA ASN A 270 1.70 11.76 -6.64
C ASN A 270 2.65 12.22 -7.77
N ASP A 271 2.11 12.77 -8.86
CA ASP A 271 2.90 13.48 -9.86
C ASP A 271 2.94 14.99 -9.56
N GLU A 272 3.75 15.73 -10.30
CA GLU A 272 3.95 17.17 -10.07
C GLU A 272 2.64 17.96 -10.18
N ARG A 273 1.85 17.69 -11.23
CA ARG A 273 0.56 18.35 -11.45
C ARG A 273 -0.40 18.16 -10.28
N ASN A 274 -0.60 16.91 -9.88
CA ASN A 274 -1.52 16.57 -8.80
C ASN A 274 -1.02 17.08 -7.45
N ASN A 275 0.29 17.06 -7.21
CA ASN A 275 0.87 17.59 -5.96
C ASN A 275 0.69 19.11 -5.84
N ILE A 276 0.87 19.87 -6.93
CA ILE A 276 0.61 21.32 -6.97
C ILE A 276 -0.88 21.59 -6.72
N LEU A 277 -1.76 20.89 -7.42
CA LEU A 277 -3.20 21.05 -7.26
C LEU A 277 -3.68 20.70 -5.84
N ALA A 278 -3.17 19.62 -5.25
CA ALA A 278 -3.47 19.23 -3.88
C ALA A 278 -3.01 20.28 -2.86
N GLU A 279 -1.84 20.92 -3.07
CA GLU A 279 -1.37 22.00 -2.19
C GLU A 279 -2.29 23.23 -2.26
N GLN A 280 -2.78 23.56 -3.45
CA GLN A 280 -3.76 24.64 -3.60
C GLN A 280 -5.06 24.35 -2.82
N TYR A 281 -5.56 23.11 -2.90
CA TYR A 281 -6.72 22.68 -2.11
C TYR A 281 -6.44 22.68 -0.61
N ARG A 282 -5.27 22.22 -0.17
CA ARG A 282 -4.88 22.28 1.26
C ARG A 282 -4.81 23.72 1.76
N SER A 283 -4.33 24.64 0.94
CA SER A 283 -4.31 26.08 1.27
C SER A 283 -5.72 26.66 1.45
N LEU A 284 -6.69 26.21 0.65
CA LEU A 284 -8.11 26.56 0.87
C LEU A 284 -8.64 25.92 2.19
N GLY A 285 -8.31 24.66 2.41
CA GLY A 285 -8.73 23.93 3.61
C GLY A 285 -8.21 24.54 4.91
N ALA A 286 -7.01 25.14 4.87
CA ALA A 286 -6.43 25.83 6.03
C ALA A 286 -7.20 27.10 6.43
N GLN A 287 -8.07 27.63 5.57
CA GLN A 287 -8.91 28.80 5.84
C GLN A 287 -10.28 28.44 6.45
N GLU A 288 -10.65 27.14 6.43
CA GLU A 288 -11.91 26.67 6.99
C GLU A 288 -11.85 26.67 8.53
N LEU A 289 -12.66 27.47 9.17
CA LEU A 289 -12.65 27.63 10.63
C LEU A 289 -13.25 26.41 11.36
N ASN A 290 -14.23 25.75 10.76
CA ASN A 290 -15.02 24.70 11.38
C ASN A 290 -14.82 23.31 10.74
N VAL A 291 -13.95 23.18 9.75
CA VAL A 291 -13.66 21.91 9.07
C VAL A 291 -12.21 21.52 9.28
N ILE A 292 -12.00 20.27 9.65
CA ILE A 292 -10.69 19.63 9.77
C ILE A 292 -10.58 18.62 8.64
N PHE A 293 -9.64 18.82 7.73
CA PHE A 293 -9.35 17.85 6.67
C PHE A 293 -8.36 16.82 7.19
N GLY A 294 -8.75 15.56 7.17
CA GLY A 294 -7.91 14.47 7.67
C GLY A 294 -8.10 13.18 6.89
N GLY A 295 -7.08 12.33 6.93
CA GLY A 295 -7.12 11.05 6.24
C GLY A 295 -6.61 11.11 4.80
N ARG A 296 -6.58 9.95 4.16
CA ARG A 296 -5.92 9.72 2.88
C ARG A 296 -6.45 10.62 1.75
N LEU A 297 -7.77 10.78 1.66
CA LEU A 297 -8.41 11.51 0.56
C LEU A 297 -8.44 13.02 0.81
N ALA A 298 -8.77 13.46 2.01
CA ALA A 298 -8.82 14.88 2.35
C ALA A 298 -7.44 15.54 2.40
N GLU A 299 -6.40 14.77 2.71
CA GLU A 299 -5.03 15.27 2.66
C GLU A 299 -4.32 15.00 1.34
N TYR A 300 -4.97 14.24 0.44
CA TYR A 300 -4.37 13.75 -0.81
C TYR A 300 -2.99 13.14 -0.57
N LYS A 301 -2.92 12.18 0.38
CA LYS A 301 -1.68 11.56 0.80
C LYS A 301 -1.88 10.09 1.14
N TYR A 302 -0.95 9.25 0.71
CA TYR A 302 -0.95 7.85 1.11
C TYR A 302 -0.60 7.71 2.60
N TYR A 303 -1.42 6.98 3.33
CA TYR A 303 -1.19 6.57 4.71
C TYR A 303 -1.45 5.08 4.88
N ASP A 304 -0.57 4.40 5.60
CA ASP A 304 -0.90 3.13 6.23
C ASP A 304 -1.76 3.36 7.48
N MET A 305 -2.40 2.30 7.99
CA MET A 305 -3.34 2.41 9.12
C MET A 305 -2.70 2.97 10.39
N ALA A 306 -1.52 2.48 10.77
CA ALA A 306 -0.87 2.92 12.01
C ALA A 306 -0.42 4.39 11.98
N PRO A 307 0.21 4.92 10.91
CA PRO A 307 0.51 6.34 10.80
C PRO A 307 -0.69 7.27 10.91
N ILE A 308 -1.84 6.90 10.32
CA ILE A 308 -3.04 7.74 10.43
C ILE A 308 -3.62 7.73 11.85
N ILE A 309 -3.68 6.56 12.50
CA ILE A 309 -4.10 6.45 13.90
C ILE A 309 -3.19 7.28 14.80
N LYS A 310 -1.87 7.16 14.66
CA LYS A 310 -0.90 7.96 15.40
C LYS A 310 -1.13 9.47 15.21
N LYS A 311 -1.40 9.88 13.97
CA LYS A 311 -1.68 11.28 13.65
C LYS A 311 -2.92 11.78 14.39
N VAL A 312 -4.02 11.01 14.39
CA VAL A 312 -5.24 11.36 15.08
C VAL A 312 -5.02 11.40 16.59
N MET A 313 -4.37 10.40 17.18
CA MET A 313 -4.02 10.39 18.60
C MET A 313 -3.23 11.64 19.04
N ASN A 314 -2.31 12.11 18.19
CA ASN A 314 -1.54 13.32 18.46
C ASN A 314 -2.35 14.61 18.23
N TYR A 315 -3.39 14.56 17.40
CA TYR A 315 -4.20 15.73 17.06
C TYR A 315 -5.21 16.06 18.17
N THR A 316 -5.81 15.05 18.79
CA THR A 316 -6.80 15.23 19.87
C THR A 316 -6.26 16.02 21.04
N TRP A 317 -4.97 15.89 21.36
CA TRP A 317 -4.31 16.69 22.40
C TRP A 317 -4.24 18.19 22.09
N LYS A 318 -4.27 18.58 20.79
CA LYS A 318 -4.18 19.98 20.37
C LYS A 318 -5.50 20.71 20.34
N ILE A 319 -6.61 20.00 20.27
CA ILE A 319 -7.97 20.58 20.18
C ILE A 319 -8.76 20.48 21.49
N GLY A 320 -8.13 19.96 22.55
CA GLY A 320 -8.72 19.93 23.89
C GLY A 320 -9.96 19.03 24.01
N LEU A 321 -10.01 17.93 23.23
CA LEU A 321 -11.02 16.88 23.34
C LEU A 321 -10.55 15.79 24.30
#